data_d53cd6aacfd8ca8473dc6d719a3c2099
#
_entry.id   d53cd6aacfd8ca8473dc6d719a3c2099
#
_cell.length_a   1.000
_cell.length_b   1.000
_cell.length_c   1.000
_cell.angle_alpha   90.00
_cell.angle_beta   90.00
_cell.angle_gamma   90.00
#
_symmetry.space_group_name_H-M   'P 1'
#
loop_
_entity.id
_entity.type
_entity.pdbx_description
1 polymer ?
#
loop_
_entity_poly.entity_id
_entity_poly.type
_entity_poly.pdbx_seq_one_letter_code
_entity_poly.pdbx_strand_id
1 'polypeptide(L)'
;MRAPLLIVTLFLTSTLGAQTTPKALYVDPPRDAKHPARTEVLHIPSGGVRINGVAMVAAGARPHPTFVFFHGLPGNEKGHDIAQALRRAGWNAITFNYRGSWGSLGDFRFDHTVEDAAAVLSYLRDTATVRALAIDTTRIVVGGHSMGGWVAALTASRDARLRGAVLISAADIGRVGASMKRDEAVPFMADNMETLAGGTAETFADDLMSGAARRRMTLAAPGLVRLPVLVLTSDDGLAPHSDSLVAAIKRLGGTRVSTVHAATDHSWSDKRVTLISAILRWLDRLPAAAR
;
A
#
# COMPACT_ATOMS: atom_id res chain seq x y z
N MET A 1 -27.30 -52.41 -36.61
CA MET A 1 -26.91 -51.04 -37.01
C MET A 1 -27.02 -50.16 -35.76
N ARG A 2 -25.90 -49.70 -35.21
CA ARG A 2 -25.87 -48.78 -34.04
C ARG A 2 -25.54 -47.40 -34.56
N ALA A 3 -26.40 -46.41 -34.30
CA ALA A 3 -26.17 -45.02 -34.66
C ALA A 3 -25.17 -44.37 -33.69
N PRO A 4 -24.24 -43.53 -34.14
CA PRO A 4 -23.32 -42.82 -33.25
C PRO A 4 -24.04 -41.63 -32.58
N LEU A 5 -23.88 -41.51 -31.26
CA LEU A 5 -24.34 -40.40 -30.47
C LEU A 5 -23.36 -39.24 -30.65
N LEU A 6 -23.81 -38.15 -31.30
CA LEU A 6 -23.03 -36.91 -31.47
C LEU A 6 -23.10 -36.09 -30.18
N ILE A 7 -22.02 -36.05 -29.38
CA ILE A 7 -21.92 -35.17 -28.23
C ILE A 7 -21.49 -33.78 -28.74
N VAL A 8 -22.43 -32.83 -28.75
CA VAL A 8 -22.16 -31.42 -29.03
C VAL A 8 -21.68 -30.78 -27.71
N THR A 9 -20.37 -30.53 -27.63
CA THR A 9 -19.79 -29.79 -26.51
C THR A 9 -20.01 -28.28 -26.75
N LEU A 10 -20.94 -27.69 -26.00
CA LEU A 10 -21.16 -26.24 -26.00
C LEU A 10 -20.03 -25.54 -25.26
N PHE A 11 -19.12 -24.91 -25.97
CA PHE A 11 -18.15 -23.99 -25.38
C PHE A 11 -18.89 -22.68 -25.02
N LEU A 12 -19.19 -22.48 -23.73
CA LEU A 12 -19.58 -21.18 -23.21
C LEU A 12 -18.33 -20.28 -23.23
N THR A 13 -18.15 -19.49 -24.27
CA THR A 13 -17.24 -18.36 -24.28
C THR A 13 -17.82 -17.29 -23.36
N SER A 14 -17.35 -17.24 -22.11
CA SER A 14 -17.57 -16.08 -21.24
C SER A 14 -16.86 -14.88 -21.90
N THR A 15 -17.63 -13.99 -22.53
CA THR A 15 -17.16 -12.67 -22.94
C THR A 15 -16.74 -11.93 -21.66
N LEU A 16 -15.43 -11.85 -21.39
CA LEU A 16 -14.89 -10.86 -20.45
C LEU A 16 -15.30 -9.49 -21.00
N GLY A 17 -16.37 -8.94 -20.47
CA GLY A 17 -16.78 -7.57 -20.79
C GLY A 17 -15.57 -6.67 -20.54
N ALA A 18 -15.12 -5.93 -21.56
CA ALA A 18 -14.02 -4.97 -21.46
C ALA A 18 -14.32 -4.03 -20.29
N GLN A 19 -13.58 -4.19 -19.20
CA GLN A 19 -13.79 -3.35 -18.00
C GLN A 19 -13.38 -1.92 -18.36
N THR A 20 -14.35 -0.99 -18.38
CA THR A 20 -14.08 0.41 -18.70
C THR A 20 -13.05 1.00 -17.74
N THR A 21 -12.07 1.73 -18.27
CA THR A 21 -11.05 2.43 -17.48
C THR A 21 -11.72 3.45 -16.56
N PRO A 22 -11.43 3.47 -15.25
CA PRO A 22 -12.00 4.45 -14.33
C PRO A 22 -11.72 5.89 -14.78
N LYS A 23 -12.74 6.74 -14.85
CA LYS A 23 -12.59 8.13 -15.31
C LYS A 23 -11.58 8.94 -14.49
N ALA A 24 -11.43 8.64 -13.20
CA ALA A 24 -10.46 9.28 -12.32
C ALA A 24 -8.99 9.14 -12.76
N LEU A 25 -8.68 8.24 -13.70
CA LEU A 25 -7.35 8.13 -14.30
C LEU A 25 -7.01 9.31 -15.23
N TYR A 26 -7.99 9.85 -15.94
CA TYR A 26 -7.76 10.79 -17.05
C TYR A 26 -8.73 11.98 -17.11
N VAL A 27 -9.71 12.05 -16.19
CA VAL A 27 -10.68 13.15 -16.14
C VAL A 27 -10.62 13.80 -14.76
N ASP A 28 -10.40 15.11 -14.73
CA ASP A 28 -10.54 15.89 -13.50
C ASP A 28 -12.03 16.11 -13.18
N PRO A 29 -12.43 16.04 -11.89
CA PRO A 29 -13.78 16.35 -11.49
C PRO A 29 -14.10 17.85 -11.71
N PRO A 30 -15.38 18.22 -11.84
CA PRO A 30 -15.77 19.63 -11.88
C PRO A 30 -15.19 20.41 -10.70
N ARG A 31 -14.78 21.66 -10.93
CA ARG A 31 -14.26 22.52 -9.87
C ARG A 31 -15.33 22.85 -8.85
N ASP A 32 -15.11 22.51 -7.59
CA ASP A 32 -15.87 23.04 -6.48
C ASP A 32 -15.22 24.36 -6.00
N ALA A 33 -15.91 25.48 -6.20
CA ALA A 33 -15.36 26.80 -5.85
C ALA A 33 -15.33 27.05 -4.33
N LYS A 34 -16.20 26.38 -3.55
CA LYS A 34 -16.28 26.55 -2.09
C LYS A 34 -15.33 25.58 -1.36
N HIS A 35 -15.15 24.39 -1.88
CA HIS A 35 -14.31 23.34 -1.30
C HIS A 35 -13.42 22.73 -2.37
N PRO A 36 -12.42 23.50 -2.88
CA PRO A 36 -11.58 23.04 -3.99
C PRO A 36 -10.66 21.91 -3.56
N ALA A 37 -10.33 21.04 -4.53
CA ALA A 37 -9.21 20.13 -4.34
C ALA A 37 -7.91 20.92 -4.09
N ARG A 38 -7.06 20.43 -3.17
CA ARG A 38 -5.84 21.12 -2.78
C ARG A 38 -4.75 20.17 -2.32
N THR A 39 -3.56 20.68 -2.21
CA THR A 39 -2.41 19.96 -1.66
C THR A 39 -1.94 20.68 -0.39
N GLU A 40 -1.76 19.93 0.69
CA GLU A 40 -1.30 20.41 1.98
C GLU A 40 0.00 19.73 2.37
N VAL A 41 0.98 20.50 2.84
CA VAL A 41 2.21 19.96 3.42
C VAL A 41 1.92 19.52 4.85
N LEU A 42 2.38 18.34 5.22
CA LEU A 42 2.20 17.79 6.55
C LEU A 42 3.54 17.70 7.28
N HIS A 43 3.53 18.07 8.56
CA HIS A 43 4.63 17.88 9.50
C HIS A 43 4.12 17.00 10.64
N ILE A 44 4.34 15.71 10.54
CA ILE A 44 3.72 14.70 11.40
C ILE A 44 4.67 14.34 12.54
N PRO A 45 4.26 14.46 13.82
CA PRO A 45 5.07 14.01 14.94
C PRO A 45 5.23 12.48 14.92
N SER A 46 6.47 11.99 14.96
CA SER A 46 6.77 10.56 15.07
C SER A 46 8.11 10.34 15.76
N GLY A 47 8.15 9.49 16.79
CA GLY A 47 9.40 9.11 17.47
C GLY A 47 10.20 10.29 18.02
N GLY A 48 9.54 11.35 18.51
CA GLY A 48 10.19 12.55 19.05
C GLY A 48 10.66 13.56 18.02
N VAL A 49 10.48 13.29 16.72
CA VAL A 49 10.82 14.19 15.62
C VAL A 49 9.61 14.49 14.72
N ARG A 50 9.80 15.31 13.70
CA ARG A 50 8.77 15.56 12.67
C ARG A 50 9.17 14.90 11.37
N ILE A 51 8.26 14.12 10.80
CA ILE A 51 8.37 13.55 9.47
C ILE A 51 7.55 14.36 8.47
N ASN A 52 8.01 14.40 7.22
CA ASN A 52 7.40 15.17 6.15
C ASN A 52 6.37 14.35 5.38
N GLY A 53 5.25 14.96 5.03
CA GLY A 53 4.23 14.33 4.23
C GLY A 53 3.46 15.34 3.37
N VAL A 54 2.60 14.80 2.52
CA VAL A 54 1.72 15.56 1.64
C VAL A 54 0.34 14.94 1.68
N ALA A 55 -0.68 15.78 1.89
CA ALA A 55 -2.08 15.43 1.72
C ALA A 55 -2.59 16.00 0.39
N MET A 56 -3.04 15.15 -0.49
CA MET A 56 -3.83 15.52 -1.67
C MET A 56 -5.30 15.41 -1.30
N VAL A 57 -5.90 16.55 -0.95
CA VAL A 57 -7.28 16.63 -0.45
C VAL A 57 -8.26 16.70 -1.62
N ALA A 58 -9.27 15.84 -1.62
CA ALA A 58 -10.31 15.83 -2.64
C ALA A 58 -11.22 17.06 -2.57
N ALA A 59 -11.87 17.40 -3.68
CA ALA A 59 -12.88 18.47 -3.71
C ALA A 59 -14.19 18.01 -3.07
N GLY A 60 -14.91 18.95 -2.44
CA GLY A 60 -16.22 18.74 -1.85
C GLY A 60 -16.29 19.01 -0.36
N ALA A 61 -17.50 19.32 0.13
CA ALA A 61 -17.76 19.69 1.53
C ALA A 61 -17.84 18.49 2.49
N ARG A 62 -18.05 17.27 1.98
CA ARG A 62 -18.24 16.07 2.82
C ARG A 62 -16.90 15.54 3.32
N PRO A 63 -16.86 14.91 4.49
CA PRO A 63 -15.67 14.14 4.87
C PRO A 63 -15.32 13.09 3.82
N HIS A 64 -14.05 13.01 3.45
CA HIS A 64 -13.55 12.13 2.41
C HIS A 64 -12.96 10.86 2.98
N PRO A 65 -13.18 9.69 2.35
CA PRO A 65 -12.39 8.52 2.64
C PRO A 65 -10.91 8.83 2.37
N THR A 66 -10.03 8.20 3.11
CA THR A 66 -8.59 8.54 3.06
C THR A 66 -7.75 7.31 2.78
N PHE A 67 -6.86 7.42 1.81
CA PHE A 67 -5.86 6.41 1.49
C PHE A 67 -4.47 6.90 1.92
N VAL A 68 -3.76 6.09 2.72
CA VAL A 68 -2.39 6.39 3.15
C VAL A 68 -1.44 5.48 2.38
N PHE A 69 -0.54 6.07 1.61
CA PHE A 69 0.44 5.35 0.80
C PHE A 69 1.81 5.28 1.48
N PHE A 70 2.36 4.09 1.58
CA PHE A 70 3.66 3.77 2.14
C PHE A 70 4.65 3.48 1.02
N HIS A 71 5.72 4.28 0.91
CA HIS A 71 6.74 4.08 -0.12
C HIS A 71 7.68 2.91 0.19
N GLY A 72 8.39 2.42 -0.82
CA GLY A 72 9.38 1.35 -0.73
C GLY A 72 10.74 1.82 -0.20
N LEU A 73 11.77 1.02 -0.43
CA LEU A 73 13.16 1.32 -0.15
C LEU A 73 13.89 1.51 -1.50
N PRO A 74 14.64 2.59 -1.70
CA PRO A 74 14.85 3.75 -0.82
C PRO A 74 13.70 4.78 -0.86
N GLY A 75 12.65 4.57 -1.67
CA GLY A 75 11.48 5.44 -1.73
C GLY A 75 11.48 6.41 -2.92
N ASN A 76 12.13 6.05 -4.01
CA ASN A 76 12.05 6.82 -5.28
C ASN A 76 10.62 6.80 -5.84
N GLU A 77 9.94 5.65 -5.72
CA GLU A 77 8.54 5.47 -6.10
C GLU A 77 7.62 5.84 -4.94
N LYS A 78 6.99 7.01 -5.02
CA LYS A 78 6.11 7.56 -3.97
C LYS A 78 4.62 7.42 -4.25
N GLY A 79 4.24 6.81 -5.38
CA GLY A 79 2.85 6.59 -5.76
C GLY A 79 2.04 7.87 -5.97
N HIS A 80 2.65 8.97 -6.38
CA HIS A 80 1.95 10.25 -6.58
C HIS A 80 0.92 10.18 -7.71
N ASP A 81 1.10 9.36 -8.71
CA ASP A 81 0.13 9.09 -9.78
C ASP A 81 -1.10 8.35 -9.22
N ILE A 82 -0.89 7.37 -8.33
CA ILE A 82 -1.95 6.70 -7.57
C ILE A 82 -2.69 7.73 -6.71
N ALA A 83 -1.95 8.55 -5.96
CA ALA A 83 -2.52 9.59 -5.09
C ALA A 83 -3.36 10.60 -5.86
N GLN A 84 -2.92 11.04 -7.04
CA GLN A 84 -3.69 11.95 -7.90
C GLN A 84 -4.96 11.30 -8.45
N ALA A 85 -4.90 10.03 -8.85
CA ALA A 85 -6.09 9.31 -9.30
C ALA A 85 -7.10 9.11 -8.18
N LEU A 86 -6.64 8.78 -6.97
CA LEU A 86 -7.46 8.68 -5.77
C LEU A 86 -8.13 10.00 -5.43
N ARG A 87 -7.39 11.13 -5.47
CA ARG A 87 -7.94 12.46 -5.24
C ARG A 87 -9.06 12.78 -6.25
N ARG A 88 -8.87 12.49 -7.54
CA ARG A 88 -9.90 12.66 -8.57
C ARG A 88 -11.12 11.75 -8.35
N ALA A 89 -10.93 10.59 -7.73
CA ALA A 89 -12.00 9.68 -7.34
C ALA A 89 -12.72 10.09 -6.04
N GLY A 90 -12.37 11.24 -5.42
CA GLY A 90 -13.00 11.75 -4.22
C GLY A 90 -12.41 11.22 -2.91
N TRP A 91 -11.22 10.61 -2.95
CA TRP A 91 -10.46 10.18 -1.78
C TRP A 91 -9.40 11.22 -1.40
N ASN A 92 -9.18 11.45 -0.13
CA ASN A 92 -7.92 12.06 0.29
C ASN A 92 -6.80 11.03 0.09
N ALA A 93 -5.64 11.47 -0.40
CA ALA A 93 -4.47 10.62 -0.51
C ALA A 93 -3.32 11.24 0.25
N ILE A 94 -2.75 10.46 1.17
CA ILE A 94 -1.64 10.87 2.04
C ILE A 94 -0.40 10.10 1.64
N THR A 95 0.69 10.81 1.35
CA THR A 95 2.03 10.26 1.19
C THR A 95 2.96 10.89 2.22
N PHE A 96 3.94 10.17 2.70
CA PHE A 96 4.91 10.70 3.67
C PHE A 96 6.24 9.98 3.56
N ASN A 97 7.27 10.55 4.13
CA ASN A 97 8.61 9.96 4.23
C ASN A 97 8.85 9.50 5.67
N TYR A 98 9.36 8.28 5.84
CA TYR A 98 9.69 7.75 7.17
C TYR A 98 10.80 8.56 7.85
N ARG A 99 10.97 8.41 9.17
CA ARG A 99 12.11 8.96 9.90
C ARG A 99 13.44 8.64 9.20
N GLY A 100 14.30 9.63 9.07
CA GLY A 100 15.58 9.49 8.41
C GLY A 100 15.49 9.15 6.92
N SER A 101 14.38 9.47 6.24
CA SER A 101 14.21 9.21 4.81
C SER A 101 13.74 10.49 4.10
N TRP A 102 14.37 10.83 2.96
CA TRP A 102 13.93 11.92 2.09
C TRP A 102 13.69 13.26 2.82
N GLY A 103 14.60 13.65 3.70
CA GLY A 103 14.55 14.92 4.45
C GLY A 103 13.60 14.93 5.67
N SER A 104 12.95 13.82 5.99
CA SER A 104 12.34 13.65 7.32
C SER A 104 13.43 13.53 8.38
N LEU A 105 13.20 14.16 9.55
CA LEU A 105 14.15 14.12 10.66
C LEU A 105 14.26 12.71 11.27
N GLY A 106 15.31 12.51 12.09
CA GLY A 106 15.58 11.26 12.80
C GLY A 106 16.36 10.26 11.96
N ASP A 107 16.44 9.02 12.47
CA ASP A 107 17.23 7.94 11.88
C ASP A 107 16.33 6.91 11.24
N PHE A 108 16.71 6.46 10.04
CA PHE A 108 16.04 5.33 9.39
C PHE A 108 16.37 4.02 10.12
N ARG A 109 15.33 3.24 10.39
CA ARG A 109 15.37 1.83 10.78
C ARG A 109 14.12 1.14 10.22
N PHE A 110 14.21 -0.13 9.89
CA PHE A 110 13.06 -0.86 9.33
C PHE A 110 11.87 -0.88 10.30
N ASP A 111 12.10 -1.05 11.61
CA ASP A 111 10.99 -1.02 12.59
C ASP A 111 10.38 0.38 12.73
N HIS A 112 11.16 1.45 12.58
CA HIS A 112 10.65 2.82 12.59
C HIS A 112 9.61 3.06 11.50
N THR A 113 9.69 2.38 10.34
CA THR A 113 8.71 2.56 9.26
C THR A 113 7.30 2.16 9.68
N VAL A 114 7.17 1.10 10.49
CA VAL A 114 5.86 0.64 11.02
C VAL A 114 5.39 1.53 12.18
N GLU A 115 6.30 2.03 13.00
CA GLU A 115 5.98 3.02 14.06
C GLU A 115 5.51 4.34 13.45
N ASP A 116 6.18 4.81 12.40
CA ASP A 116 5.81 6.03 11.67
C ASP A 116 4.44 5.89 11.01
N ALA A 117 4.14 4.73 10.43
CA ALA A 117 2.82 4.44 9.87
C ALA A 117 1.72 4.54 10.95
N ALA A 118 1.96 4.02 12.16
CA ALA A 118 1.05 4.15 13.29
C ALA A 118 0.90 5.60 13.75
N ALA A 119 2.00 6.37 13.80
CA ALA A 119 1.99 7.78 14.14
C ALA A 119 1.20 8.61 13.12
N VAL A 120 1.36 8.34 11.81
CA VAL A 120 0.58 8.97 10.74
C VAL A 120 -0.91 8.69 10.91
N LEU A 121 -1.30 7.45 11.18
CA LEU A 121 -2.71 7.10 11.41
C LEU A 121 -3.28 7.79 12.66
N SER A 122 -2.50 7.95 13.71
CA SER A 122 -2.88 8.71 14.91
C SER A 122 -3.09 10.20 14.57
N TYR A 123 -2.13 10.80 13.85
CA TYR A 123 -2.21 12.19 13.39
C TYR A 123 -3.43 12.46 12.51
N LEU A 124 -3.76 11.56 11.58
CA LEU A 124 -4.92 11.67 10.70
C LEU A 124 -6.27 11.51 11.45
N ARG A 125 -6.26 10.99 12.66
CA ARG A 125 -7.43 10.86 13.53
C ARG A 125 -7.52 11.92 14.60
N ASP A 126 -6.53 12.80 14.71
CA ASP A 126 -6.60 13.98 15.57
C ASP A 126 -7.71 14.92 15.09
N THR A 127 -8.46 15.51 16.04
CA THR A 127 -9.64 16.32 15.75
C THR A 127 -9.33 17.53 14.87
N ALA A 128 -8.18 18.20 15.08
CA ALA A 128 -7.79 19.36 14.30
C ALA A 128 -7.45 18.94 12.87
N THR A 129 -6.69 17.85 12.70
CA THR A 129 -6.32 17.27 11.40
C THR A 129 -7.55 16.78 10.63
N VAL A 130 -8.47 16.10 11.30
CA VAL A 130 -9.75 15.63 10.72
C VAL A 130 -10.53 16.79 10.13
N ARG A 131 -10.65 17.89 10.86
CA ARG A 131 -11.35 19.08 10.38
C ARG A 131 -10.59 19.77 9.23
N ALA A 132 -9.28 19.94 9.36
CA ALA A 132 -8.46 20.63 8.37
C ALA A 132 -8.45 19.91 7.01
N LEU A 133 -8.38 18.57 7.02
CA LEU A 133 -8.30 17.74 5.82
C LEU A 133 -9.64 17.11 5.42
N ALA A 134 -10.73 17.40 6.13
CA ALA A 134 -12.06 16.81 5.90
C ALA A 134 -12.01 15.27 5.83
N ILE A 135 -11.41 14.62 6.83
CA ILE A 135 -11.20 13.16 6.85
C ILE A 135 -12.44 12.44 7.40
N ASP A 136 -12.89 11.41 6.68
CA ASP A 136 -13.77 10.39 7.23
C ASP A 136 -12.93 9.31 7.94
N THR A 137 -12.82 9.43 9.27
CA THR A 137 -12.00 8.50 10.09
C THR A 137 -12.53 7.07 10.11
N THR A 138 -13.76 6.85 9.67
CA THR A 138 -14.35 5.51 9.55
C THR A 138 -13.98 4.81 8.24
N ARG A 139 -13.35 5.54 7.29
CA ARG A 139 -13.03 5.07 5.95
C ARG A 139 -11.55 5.33 5.61
N ILE A 140 -10.64 4.83 6.44
CA ILE A 140 -9.19 4.89 6.18
C ILE A 140 -8.72 3.53 5.65
N VAL A 141 -8.01 3.56 4.51
CA VAL A 141 -7.33 2.42 3.88
C VAL A 141 -5.84 2.72 3.82
N VAL A 142 -5.02 1.72 4.04
CA VAL A 142 -3.57 1.82 3.86
C VAL A 142 -3.13 1.02 2.65
N GLY A 143 -2.06 1.45 2.01
CA GLY A 143 -1.46 0.68 0.93
C GLY A 143 -0.01 1.08 0.73
N GLY A 144 0.76 0.21 0.07
CA GLY A 144 2.16 0.52 -0.17
C GLY A 144 2.80 -0.39 -1.20
N HIS A 145 3.93 0.07 -1.70
CA HIS A 145 4.73 -0.61 -2.71
C HIS A 145 6.01 -1.16 -2.10
N SER A 146 6.42 -2.36 -2.50
CA SER A 146 7.68 -2.97 -2.08
C SER A 146 7.78 -3.10 -0.54
N MET A 147 8.79 -2.53 0.12
CA MET A 147 8.86 -2.40 1.58
C MET A 147 7.59 -1.76 2.15
N GLY A 148 7.02 -0.75 1.48
CA GLY A 148 5.77 -0.12 1.91
C GLY A 148 4.58 -1.07 1.92
N GLY A 149 4.56 -2.10 1.06
CA GLY A 149 3.57 -3.18 1.10
C GLY A 149 3.68 -4.02 2.38
N TRP A 150 4.90 -4.31 2.81
CA TRP A 150 5.15 -4.95 4.11
C TRP A 150 4.72 -4.05 5.28
N VAL A 151 5.05 -2.75 5.24
CA VAL A 151 4.56 -1.79 6.25
C VAL A 151 3.04 -1.78 6.28
N ALA A 152 2.37 -1.77 5.12
CA ALA A 152 0.91 -1.79 5.02
C ALA A 152 0.30 -3.05 5.65
N ALA A 153 0.89 -4.22 5.41
CA ALA A 153 0.45 -5.49 5.99
C ALA A 153 0.54 -5.47 7.52
N LEU A 154 1.71 -5.09 8.07
CA LEU A 154 1.93 -5.06 9.53
C LEU A 154 1.06 -3.98 10.21
N THR A 155 0.93 -2.80 9.62
CA THR A 155 0.11 -1.72 10.14
C THR A 155 -1.37 -2.11 10.15
N ALA A 156 -1.88 -2.66 9.04
CA ALA A 156 -3.27 -3.07 8.93
C ALA A 156 -3.61 -4.24 9.87
N SER A 157 -2.65 -5.11 10.15
CA SER A 157 -2.86 -6.22 11.09
C SER A 157 -3.08 -5.74 12.54
N ARG A 158 -2.53 -4.58 12.90
CA ARG A 158 -2.53 -4.02 14.26
C ARG A 158 -3.63 -2.97 14.49
N ASP A 159 -4.22 -2.42 13.44
CA ASP A 159 -5.24 -1.37 13.54
C ASP A 159 -6.61 -1.85 13.03
N ALA A 160 -7.48 -2.23 13.97
CA ALA A 160 -8.83 -2.73 13.68
C ALA A 160 -9.77 -1.68 13.08
N ARG A 161 -9.43 -0.39 13.13
CA ARG A 161 -10.24 0.72 12.58
C ARG A 161 -10.00 0.94 11.09
N LEU A 162 -9.01 0.28 10.48
CA LEU A 162 -8.78 0.35 9.04
C LEU A 162 -9.86 -0.41 8.27
N ARG A 163 -10.16 0.06 7.07
CA ARG A 163 -11.17 -0.51 6.18
C ARG A 163 -10.61 -1.50 5.16
N GLY A 164 -9.31 -1.53 5.00
CA GLY A 164 -8.64 -2.45 4.11
C GLY A 164 -7.16 -2.14 3.94
N ALA A 165 -6.46 -3.03 3.24
CA ALA A 165 -5.06 -2.88 2.89
C ALA A 165 -4.80 -3.22 1.42
N VAL A 166 -3.87 -2.50 0.78
CA VAL A 166 -3.40 -2.72 -0.60
C VAL A 166 -1.90 -2.99 -0.57
N LEU A 167 -1.50 -4.15 -1.05
CA LEU A 167 -0.11 -4.59 -1.07
C LEU A 167 0.35 -4.66 -2.53
N ILE A 168 1.30 -3.82 -2.94
CA ILE A 168 1.78 -3.70 -4.32
C ILE A 168 3.21 -4.23 -4.36
N SER A 169 3.46 -5.32 -5.08
CA SER A 169 4.78 -5.95 -5.20
C SER A 169 5.52 -6.02 -3.85
N ALA A 170 4.79 -6.46 -2.81
CA ALA A 170 5.24 -6.33 -1.42
C ALA A 170 6.48 -7.19 -1.12
N ALA A 171 7.52 -6.57 -0.58
CA ALA A 171 8.75 -7.22 -0.14
C ALA A 171 8.66 -7.60 1.34
N ASP A 172 8.62 -8.89 1.67
CA ASP A 172 8.72 -9.37 3.07
C ASP A 172 10.13 -9.07 3.61
N ILE A 173 10.27 -7.96 4.31
CA ILE A 173 11.55 -7.49 4.86
C ILE A 173 12.19 -8.51 5.81
N GLY A 174 11.36 -9.25 6.55
CA GLY A 174 11.86 -10.35 7.38
C GLY A 174 12.42 -11.51 6.56
N ARG A 175 11.82 -11.84 5.41
CA ARG A 175 12.35 -12.86 4.51
C ARG A 175 13.61 -12.40 3.82
N VAL A 176 13.65 -11.17 3.34
CA VAL A 176 14.85 -10.56 2.72
C VAL A 176 16.01 -10.62 3.68
N GLY A 177 15.87 -10.10 4.92
CA GLY A 177 16.93 -10.12 5.92
C GLY A 177 17.40 -11.53 6.36
N ALA A 178 16.48 -12.52 6.33
CA ALA A 178 16.82 -13.91 6.65
C ALA A 178 17.54 -14.64 5.50
N SER A 179 17.36 -14.22 4.25
CA SER A 179 17.94 -14.88 3.08
C SER A 179 19.31 -14.36 2.69
N MET A 180 19.70 -13.17 3.12
CA MET A 180 20.96 -12.53 2.78
C MET A 180 22.07 -12.89 3.78
N LYS A 181 23.29 -13.06 3.27
CA LYS A 181 24.49 -13.02 4.09
C LYS A 181 24.94 -11.57 4.23
N ARG A 182 25.84 -11.30 5.19
CA ARG A 182 26.32 -9.93 5.44
C ARG A 182 27.08 -9.33 4.27
N ASP A 183 27.83 -10.13 3.52
CA ASP A 183 28.56 -9.75 2.32
C ASP A 183 27.65 -9.43 1.13
N GLU A 184 26.39 -9.87 1.16
CA GLU A 184 25.34 -9.51 0.21
C GLU A 184 24.50 -8.32 0.72
N ALA A 185 24.19 -8.28 2.02
CA ALA A 185 23.34 -7.26 2.63
C ALA A 185 24.00 -5.88 2.66
N VAL A 186 25.33 -5.79 2.89
CA VAL A 186 26.04 -4.50 2.90
C VAL A 186 26.04 -3.82 1.54
N PRO A 187 26.43 -4.46 0.42
CA PRO A 187 26.27 -3.86 -0.91
C PRO A 187 24.83 -3.50 -1.25
N PHE A 188 23.88 -4.38 -0.93
CA PHE A 188 22.44 -4.10 -1.13
C PHE A 188 22.01 -2.81 -0.41
N MET A 189 22.43 -2.60 0.84
CA MET A 189 22.11 -1.37 1.54
C MET A 189 22.89 -0.17 1.02
N ALA A 190 24.13 -0.33 0.58
CA ALA A 190 24.91 0.74 -0.06
C ALA A 190 24.20 1.30 -1.30
N ASP A 191 23.61 0.41 -2.12
CA ASP A 191 22.85 0.79 -3.32
C ASP A 191 21.46 1.40 -3.02
N ASN A 192 20.98 1.31 -1.77
CA ASN A 192 19.63 1.73 -1.37
C ASN A 192 19.60 2.77 -0.24
N MET A 193 20.73 3.37 0.12
CA MET A 193 20.78 4.30 1.26
C MET A 193 20.99 5.77 0.91
N GLU A 194 21.03 6.14 -0.35
CA GLU A 194 21.34 7.52 -0.80
C GLU A 194 20.42 8.58 -0.18
N THR A 195 19.21 8.19 0.22
CA THR A 195 18.21 9.08 0.81
C THR A 195 17.94 8.79 2.28
N LEU A 196 18.74 7.90 2.89
CA LEU A 196 18.59 7.48 4.27
C LEU A 196 19.60 8.17 5.17
N ALA A 197 19.18 8.56 6.37
CA ALA A 197 20.00 9.16 7.40
C ALA A 197 20.11 8.26 8.64
N GLY A 198 21.12 8.51 9.46
CA GLY A 198 21.29 7.88 10.76
C GLY A 198 22.01 6.53 10.73
N GLY A 199 22.76 6.23 9.65
CA GLY A 199 23.56 5.01 9.57
C GLY A 199 24.46 4.92 8.37
N THR A 200 25.19 3.82 8.30
CA THR A 200 26.02 3.40 7.16
C THR A 200 25.40 2.15 6.52
N ALA A 201 25.92 1.72 5.38
CA ALA A 201 25.50 0.48 4.73
C ALA A 201 25.56 -0.73 5.67
N GLU A 202 26.64 -0.81 6.48
CA GLU A 202 26.84 -1.88 7.45
C GLU A 202 25.77 -1.85 8.57
N THR A 203 25.49 -0.67 9.15
CA THR A 203 24.49 -0.55 10.22
C THR A 203 23.08 -0.83 9.72
N PHE A 204 22.76 -0.45 8.48
CA PHE A 204 21.47 -0.78 7.89
C PHE A 204 21.35 -2.26 7.50
N ALA A 205 22.45 -2.88 7.04
CA ALA A 205 22.51 -4.32 6.79
C ALA A 205 22.33 -5.11 8.10
N ASP A 206 23.01 -4.71 9.17
CA ASP A 206 22.88 -5.34 10.49
C ASP A 206 21.45 -5.17 11.04
N ASP A 207 20.80 -4.00 10.86
CA ASP A 207 19.38 -3.79 11.22
C ASP A 207 18.44 -4.69 10.39
N LEU A 208 18.65 -4.78 9.06
CA LEU A 208 17.89 -5.65 8.18
C LEU A 208 17.92 -7.10 8.66
N MET A 209 19.11 -7.62 8.91
CA MET A 209 19.34 -9.03 9.25
C MET A 209 18.89 -9.37 10.68
N SER A 210 19.25 -8.55 11.67
CA SER A 210 18.92 -8.80 13.09
C SER A 210 17.42 -8.77 13.35
N GLY A 211 16.65 -8.03 12.56
CA GLY A 211 15.19 -7.94 12.64
C GLY A 211 14.41 -9.03 11.91
N ALA A 212 15.08 -9.90 11.17
CA ALA A 212 14.44 -10.80 10.20
C ALA A 212 13.27 -11.62 10.78
N ALA A 213 13.44 -12.26 11.93
CA ALA A 213 12.42 -13.12 12.52
C ALA A 213 11.14 -12.36 12.88
N ARG A 214 11.26 -11.17 13.50
CA ARG A 214 10.12 -10.37 13.96
C ARG A 214 9.45 -9.55 12.84
N ARG A 215 10.11 -9.43 11.69
CA ARG A 215 9.64 -8.66 10.52
C ARG A 215 8.99 -9.52 9.45
N ARG A 216 8.81 -10.83 9.67
CA ARG A 216 8.13 -11.70 8.69
C ARG A 216 6.73 -11.18 8.41
N MET A 217 6.43 -10.96 7.12
CA MET A 217 5.13 -10.42 6.69
C MET A 217 3.96 -11.36 7.06
N THR A 218 4.21 -12.68 7.11
CA THR A 218 3.21 -13.67 7.53
C THR A 218 2.72 -13.51 8.97
N LEU A 219 3.46 -12.81 9.84
CA LEU A 219 3.02 -12.46 11.20
C LEU A 219 1.81 -11.51 11.19
N ALA A 220 1.54 -10.82 10.09
CA ALA A 220 0.36 -9.99 9.93
C ALA A 220 -0.94 -10.78 9.70
N ALA A 221 -0.84 -12.05 9.29
CA ALA A 221 -2.00 -12.85 8.87
C ALA A 221 -3.16 -12.87 9.88
N PRO A 222 -2.96 -13.09 11.20
CA PRO A 222 -4.07 -13.12 12.16
C PRO A 222 -4.89 -11.83 12.20
N GLY A 223 -4.22 -10.67 12.12
CA GLY A 223 -4.90 -9.38 12.10
C GLY A 223 -5.59 -9.07 10.76
N LEU A 224 -5.10 -9.62 9.66
CA LEU A 224 -5.65 -9.39 8.31
C LEU A 224 -6.86 -10.25 7.98
N VAL A 225 -7.13 -11.33 8.72
CA VAL A 225 -8.32 -12.18 8.50
C VAL A 225 -9.63 -11.37 8.47
N ARG A 226 -9.70 -10.31 9.28
CA ARG A 226 -10.90 -9.46 9.42
C ARG A 226 -11.05 -8.37 8.38
N LEU A 227 -9.99 -8.08 7.60
CA LEU A 227 -9.93 -6.95 6.67
C LEU A 227 -10.02 -7.40 5.21
N PRO A 228 -10.66 -6.61 4.32
CA PRO A 228 -10.41 -6.72 2.89
C PRO A 228 -8.93 -6.41 2.59
N VAL A 229 -8.30 -7.28 1.80
CA VAL A 229 -6.91 -7.10 1.36
C VAL A 229 -6.85 -7.24 -0.15
N LEU A 230 -6.25 -6.27 -0.83
CA LEU A 230 -5.88 -6.36 -2.24
C LEU A 230 -4.39 -6.61 -2.34
N VAL A 231 -4.02 -7.67 -3.03
CA VAL A 231 -2.62 -8.05 -3.29
C VAL A 231 -2.36 -7.94 -4.79
N LEU A 232 -1.41 -7.11 -5.16
CA LEU A 232 -1.00 -6.84 -6.54
C LEU A 232 0.45 -7.31 -6.70
N THR A 233 0.69 -8.27 -7.57
CA THR A 233 2.02 -8.88 -7.80
C THR A 233 2.45 -8.70 -9.24
N SER A 234 3.75 -8.71 -9.47
CA SER A 234 4.40 -8.59 -10.80
C SER A 234 5.48 -9.67 -10.98
N ASP A 235 6.12 -9.69 -12.16
CA ASP A 235 7.22 -10.63 -12.49
C ASP A 235 8.57 -10.16 -11.91
N ASP A 236 8.55 -9.58 -10.72
CA ASP A 236 9.70 -9.01 -10.02
C ASP A 236 10.42 -9.98 -9.06
N GLY A 237 9.97 -11.23 -9.00
CA GLY A 237 10.50 -12.25 -8.09
C GLY A 237 9.94 -12.16 -6.66
N LEU A 238 9.14 -11.13 -6.30
CA LEU A 238 8.60 -10.95 -4.95
C LEU A 238 7.19 -11.56 -4.77
N ALA A 239 6.54 -12.03 -5.83
CA ALA A 239 5.23 -12.67 -5.72
C ALA A 239 5.16 -13.76 -4.63
N PRO A 240 6.18 -14.66 -4.43
CA PRO A 240 6.16 -15.66 -3.37
C PRO A 240 6.11 -15.10 -1.94
N HIS A 241 6.51 -13.83 -1.72
CA HIS A 241 6.38 -13.15 -0.43
C HIS A 241 4.90 -12.90 -0.11
N SER A 242 4.18 -12.32 -1.05
CA SER A 242 2.74 -12.06 -0.94
C SER A 242 1.92 -13.36 -0.91
N ASP A 243 2.27 -14.35 -1.72
CA ASP A 243 1.58 -15.65 -1.77
C ASP A 243 1.64 -16.37 -0.41
N SER A 244 2.79 -16.29 0.27
CA SER A 244 2.96 -16.85 1.62
C SER A 244 2.02 -16.19 2.63
N LEU A 245 1.85 -14.86 2.57
CA LEU A 245 0.90 -14.13 3.41
C LEU A 245 -0.54 -14.49 3.08
N VAL A 246 -0.92 -14.51 1.79
CA VAL A 246 -2.27 -14.88 1.33
C VAL A 246 -2.62 -16.28 1.79
N ALA A 247 -1.71 -17.24 1.64
CA ALA A 247 -1.90 -18.60 2.12
C ALA A 247 -2.09 -18.66 3.65
N ALA A 248 -1.32 -17.86 4.41
CA ALA A 248 -1.47 -17.78 5.87
C ALA A 248 -2.83 -17.18 6.27
N ILE A 249 -3.30 -16.10 5.62
CA ILE A 249 -4.62 -15.52 5.86
C ILE A 249 -5.73 -16.54 5.57
N LYS A 250 -5.66 -17.24 4.43
CA LYS A 250 -6.65 -18.25 4.05
C LYS A 250 -6.71 -19.43 5.03
N ARG A 251 -5.55 -19.91 5.50
CA ARG A 251 -5.48 -21.00 6.51
C ARG A 251 -6.15 -20.60 7.84
N LEU A 252 -6.15 -19.31 8.16
CA LEU A 252 -6.82 -18.78 9.34
C LEU A 252 -8.30 -18.42 9.10
N GLY A 253 -8.86 -18.80 7.94
CA GLY A 253 -10.28 -18.57 7.60
C GLY A 253 -10.57 -17.20 6.98
N GLY A 254 -9.55 -16.42 6.60
CA GLY A 254 -9.75 -15.14 5.92
C GLY A 254 -10.24 -15.35 4.48
N THR A 255 -11.37 -14.71 4.14
CA THR A 255 -12.04 -14.87 2.82
C THR A 255 -12.03 -13.61 1.97
N ARG A 256 -11.58 -12.45 2.52
CA ARG A 256 -11.65 -11.15 1.87
C ARG A 256 -10.33 -10.72 1.24
N VAL A 257 -9.62 -11.66 0.63
CA VAL A 257 -8.37 -11.39 -0.10
C VAL A 257 -8.66 -11.45 -1.59
N SER A 258 -8.35 -10.36 -2.29
CA SER A 258 -8.36 -10.27 -3.75
C SER A 258 -6.92 -10.23 -4.25
N THR A 259 -6.60 -10.98 -5.29
CA THR A 259 -5.25 -11.01 -5.90
C THR A 259 -5.33 -10.62 -7.36
N VAL A 260 -4.37 -9.83 -7.82
CA VAL A 260 -4.15 -9.49 -9.24
C VAL A 260 -2.67 -9.65 -9.53
N HIS A 261 -2.35 -10.33 -10.61
CA HIS A 261 -0.98 -10.45 -11.12
C HIS A 261 -0.88 -9.82 -12.49
N ALA A 262 0.24 -9.14 -12.77
CA ALA A 262 0.53 -8.58 -14.08
C ALA A 262 1.97 -8.91 -14.48
N ALA A 263 2.15 -9.30 -15.74
CA ALA A 263 3.46 -9.48 -16.35
C ALA A 263 4.06 -8.07 -16.59
N THR A 264 4.86 -7.60 -15.62
CA THR A 264 5.48 -6.29 -15.62
C THR A 264 6.62 -6.26 -14.61
N ASP A 265 7.41 -5.18 -14.60
CA ASP A 265 8.50 -4.95 -13.65
C ASP A 265 8.02 -4.58 -12.23
N HIS A 266 8.97 -4.44 -11.30
CA HIS A 266 8.72 -4.10 -9.92
C HIS A 266 7.94 -2.79 -9.74
N SER A 267 8.21 -1.78 -10.58
CA SER A 267 7.56 -0.47 -10.54
C SER A 267 6.25 -0.42 -11.33
N TRP A 268 5.84 -1.51 -12.00
CA TRP A 268 4.68 -1.55 -12.88
C TRP A 268 4.78 -0.53 -14.04
N SER A 269 5.97 -0.32 -14.58
CA SER A 269 6.28 0.78 -15.49
C SER A 269 5.38 0.82 -16.73
N ASP A 270 5.07 -0.31 -17.34
CA ASP A 270 4.19 -0.45 -18.51
C ASP A 270 2.74 -0.81 -18.15
N LYS A 271 2.40 -0.92 -16.85
CA LYS A 271 1.07 -1.31 -16.33
C LYS A 271 0.50 -0.35 -15.28
N ARG A 272 0.96 0.91 -15.22
CA ARG A 272 0.47 1.90 -14.23
C ARG A 272 -1.05 2.12 -14.32
N VAL A 273 -1.60 2.21 -15.53
CA VAL A 273 -3.06 2.34 -15.74
C VAL A 273 -3.80 1.11 -15.19
N THR A 274 -3.28 -0.08 -15.43
CA THR A 274 -3.84 -1.34 -14.92
C THR A 274 -3.80 -1.38 -13.39
N LEU A 275 -2.65 -1.05 -12.80
CA LEU A 275 -2.43 -0.98 -11.36
C LEU A 275 -3.46 -0.04 -10.69
N ILE A 276 -3.52 1.21 -11.15
CA ILE A 276 -4.39 2.21 -10.56
C ILE A 276 -5.87 1.86 -10.76
N SER A 277 -6.23 1.31 -11.94
CA SER A 277 -7.59 0.82 -12.19
C SER A 277 -7.99 -0.29 -11.23
N ALA A 278 -7.09 -1.24 -10.94
CA ALA A 278 -7.36 -2.31 -9.99
C ALA A 278 -7.61 -1.77 -8.58
N ILE A 279 -6.79 -0.81 -8.14
CA ILE A 279 -6.95 -0.16 -6.83
C ILE A 279 -8.29 0.58 -6.75
N LEU A 280 -8.61 1.44 -7.72
CA LEU A 280 -9.85 2.22 -7.73
C LEU A 280 -11.08 1.32 -7.70
N ARG A 281 -11.15 0.30 -8.55
CA ARG A 281 -12.27 -0.65 -8.58
C ARG A 281 -12.41 -1.46 -7.30
N TRP A 282 -11.31 -1.80 -6.67
CA TRP A 282 -11.35 -2.50 -5.39
C TRP A 282 -11.86 -1.59 -4.27
N LEU A 283 -11.43 -0.33 -4.22
CA LEU A 283 -11.92 0.66 -3.26
C LEU A 283 -13.43 0.92 -3.41
N ASP A 284 -13.95 0.97 -4.64
CA ASP A 284 -15.38 1.14 -4.92
C ASP A 284 -16.24 -0.02 -4.41
N ARG A 285 -15.65 -1.22 -4.25
CA ARG A 285 -16.34 -2.41 -3.74
C ARG A 285 -16.23 -2.60 -2.23
N LEU A 286 -15.46 -1.75 -1.55
CA LEU A 286 -15.36 -1.86 -0.09
C LEU A 286 -16.75 -1.63 0.54
N PRO A 287 -17.14 -2.48 1.50
CA PRO A 287 -18.41 -2.30 2.20
C PRO A 287 -18.51 -0.90 2.79
N ALA A 288 -19.70 -0.31 2.80
CA ALA A 288 -19.94 0.92 3.55
C ALA A 288 -19.53 0.73 5.02
N ALA A 289 -19.10 1.81 5.68
CA ALA A 289 -18.88 1.75 7.12
C ALA A 289 -20.16 1.29 7.81
N ALA A 290 -20.10 0.33 8.72
CA ALA A 290 -21.21 0.04 9.60
C ALA A 290 -21.55 1.34 10.35
N ARG A 291 -22.81 1.74 10.29
CA ARG A 291 -23.33 2.90 11.04
C ARG A 291 -23.38 2.60 12.52
#